data_dcb7100fac3745e5ba8c879429b7bada
#
_entry.id   dcb7100fac3745e5ba8c879429b7bada
#
_cell.length_a   1.000
_cell.length_b   1.000
_cell.length_c   1.000
_cell.angle_alpha   90.00
_cell.angle_beta   90.00
_cell.angle_gamma   90.00
#
_symmetry.space_group_name_H-M   'P 1'
#
loop_
_entity.id
_entity.type
_entity.pdbx_description
1 polymer ?
#
loop_
_entity_poly.entity_id
_entity_poly.type
_entity_poly.pdbx_seq_one_letter_code
_entity_poly.pdbx_strand_id
1 'polypeptide(L)'
;MDRFKRCASAPLVAMCFSVGACNDGRAPSDAAFRKALEPIVADGFCQSIPGTRMVLEGQAESAAFPLTVATSAAPGAFYDRDYDKSSVEMLDAATNSGLLTRTEGEHAVRPLNSSAAALRRPTATYAPTKAGAAYFRAVERKTYGGSMMPFPEICGARGELTDVVRWSEPADFGGRRVSQVTYRYKGVDPIPLATPAEAATVAEPKERTVPMVLESDGWRVLPR
;
A
#
# COMPACT_ATOMS: atom_id res chain seq x y z
N MET A 1 7.06 -82.62 36.77
CA MET A 1 6.18 -82.41 35.60
C MET A 1 5.54 -81.01 35.76
N ASP A 2 6.26 -79.99 35.38
CA ASP A 2 5.85 -78.58 35.58
C ASP A 2 5.57 -77.93 34.24
N ARG A 3 4.33 -77.48 34.04
CA ARG A 3 3.93 -76.75 32.87
C ARG A 3 4.05 -75.23 33.13
N PHE A 4 5.07 -74.62 32.60
CA PHE A 4 5.20 -73.15 32.55
C PHE A 4 4.20 -72.59 31.59
N LYS A 5 3.27 -71.80 32.10
CA LYS A 5 2.40 -70.89 31.28
C LYS A 5 3.17 -69.64 30.99
N ARG A 6 3.50 -69.40 29.72
CA ARG A 6 4.03 -68.12 29.23
C ARG A 6 2.89 -67.11 29.02
N CYS A 7 2.87 -66.04 29.82
CA CYS A 7 2.05 -64.88 29.56
C CYS A 7 2.70 -64.08 28.43
N ALA A 8 2.01 -63.94 27.32
CA ALA A 8 2.39 -63.06 26.23
C ALA A 8 1.93 -61.62 26.56
N SER A 9 2.89 -60.74 26.78
CA SER A 9 2.67 -59.31 26.93
C SER A 9 2.50 -58.67 25.53
N ALA A 10 1.31 -58.20 25.22
CA ALA A 10 1.07 -57.42 24.02
C ALA A 10 1.49 -55.95 24.25
N PRO A 11 2.26 -55.31 23.35
CA PRO A 11 2.58 -53.91 23.48
C PRO A 11 1.34 -53.07 23.08
N LEU A 12 0.90 -52.22 24.00
CA LEU A 12 -0.09 -51.16 23.73
C LEU A 12 0.57 -50.09 22.88
N VAL A 13 0.27 -50.07 21.60
CA VAL A 13 0.65 -48.99 20.70
C VAL A 13 -0.28 -47.81 20.99
N ALA A 14 0.23 -46.82 21.74
CA ALA A 14 -0.44 -45.54 21.91
C ALA A 14 -0.37 -44.78 20.59
N MET A 15 -1.44 -44.80 19.80
CA MET A 15 -1.62 -43.91 18.66
C MET A 15 -1.86 -42.48 19.21
N CYS A 16 -0.81 -41.68 19.24
CA CYS A 16 -0.95 -40.23 19.38
C CYS A 16 -1.65 -39.68 18.12
N PHE A 17 -2.96 -39.53 18.19
CA PHE A 17 -3.68 -38.67 17.23
C PHE A 17 -3.21 -37.23 17.45
N SER A 18 -2.23 -36.77 16.66
CA SER A 18 -1.97 -35.36 16.47
C SER A 18 -3.18 -34.78 15.75
N VAL A 19 -4.12 -34.24 16.53
CA VAL A 19 -5.17 -33.37 15.99
C VAL A 19 -4.44 -32.14 15.45
N GLY A 20 -4.09 -32.17 14.18
CA GLY A 20 -3.67 -30.98 13.45
C GLY A 20 -4.85 -30.03 13.48
N ALA A 21 -4.87 -29.11 14.45
CA ALA A 21 -5.80 -28.00 14.43
C ALA A 21 -5.52 -27.24 13.12
N CYS A 22 -6.41 -27.41 12.14
CA CYS A 22 -6.46 -26.52 10.99
C CYS A 22 -6.67 -25.12 11.57
N ASN A 23 -5.58 -24.35 11.70
CA ASN A 23 -5.65 -22.95 12.10
C ASN A 23 -6.20 -22.21 10.88
N ASP A 24 -7.52 -22.06 10.84
CA ASP A 24 -8.26 -21.43 9.74
C ASP A 24 -7.99 -19.92 9.62
N GLY A 25 -6.98 -19.41 10.31
CA GLY A 25 -6.62 -17.98 10.34
C GLY A 25 -7.57 -17.14 11.21
N ARG A 26 -8.55 -17.76 11.87
CA ARG A 26 -9.53 -17.05 12.72
C ARG A 26 -9.07 -16.96 14.18
N ALA A 27 -8.26 -17.88 14.64
CA ALA A 27 -7.64 -17.76 15.96
C ALA A 27 -6.63 -16.60 15.97
N PRO A 28 -6.58 -15.77 17.05
CA PRO A 28 -5.57 -14.74 17.19
C PRO A 28 -4.20 -15.41 17.29
N SER A 29 -3.32 -15.08 16.36
CA SER A 29 -1.96 -15.64 16.30
C SER A 29 -1.04 -14.70 15.54
N ASP A 30 0.26 -14.79 15.77
CA ASP A 30 1.28 -14.06 15.02
C ASP A 30 1.08 -14.24 13.51
N ALA A 31 0.94 -15.48 13.04
CA ALA A 31 0.76 -15.77 11.61
C ALA A 31 -0.52 -15.16 11.02
N ALA A 32 -1.63 -15.18 11.76
CA ALA A 32 -2.90 -14.60 11.29
C ALA A 32 -2.81 -13.08 11.17
N PHE A 33 -2.20 -12.42 12.16
CA PHE A 33 -2.01 -10.96 12.13
C PHE A 33 -0.98 -10.54 11.10
N ARG A 34 0.13 -11.27 10.97
CA ARG A 34 1.17 -11.03 9.96
C ARG A 34 0.57 -11.04 8.55
N LYS A 35 -0.18 -12.07 8.21
CA LYS A 35 -0.87 -12.18 6.91
C LYS A 35 -1.75 -10.96 6.59
N ALA A 36 -2.42 -10.41 7.59
CA ALA A 36 -3.30 -9.25 7.41
C ALA A 36 -2.54 -7.91 7.39
N LEU A 37 -1.38 -7.83 8.04
CA LEU A 37 -0.57 -6.62 8.14
C LEU A 37 0.39 -6.44 6.97
N GLU A 38 0.93 -7.51 6.40
CA GLU A 38 1.91 -7.46 5.32
C GLU A 38 1.50 -6.57 4.13
N PRO A 39 0.26 -6.67 3.58
CA PRO A 39 -0.16 -5.81 2.48
C PRO A 39 -0.16 -4.31 2.84
N ILE A 40 -0.57 -3.99 4.08
CA ILE A 40 -0.68 -2.62 4.56
C ILE A 40 0.70 -2.03 4.84
N VAL A 41 1.59 -2.85 5.39
CA VAL A 41 2.97 -2.47 5.66
C VAL A 41 3.74 -2.28 4.36
N ALA A 42 3.54 -3.13 3.36
CA ALA A 42 4.17 -2.99 2.04
C ALA A 42 3.95 -1.60 1.45
N ASP A 43 2.76 -1.03 1.68
CA ASP A 43 2.34 0.29 1.21
C ASP A 43 2.67 1.43 2.19
N GLY A 44 3.25 1.13 3.33
CA GLY A 44 3.43 2.06 4.45
C GLY A 44 4.35 3.25 4.16
N PHE A 45 5.11 3.21 3.08
CA PHE A 45 6.02 4.28 2.64
C PHE A 45 5.60 4.93 1.32
N CYS A 46 4.36 4.68 0.87
CA CYS A 46 3.82 5.27 -0.34
C CYS A 46 2.96 6.49 0.00
N GLN A 47 3.03 7.50 -0.86
CA GLN A 47 2.25 8.73 -0.74
C GLN A 47 1.69 9.15 -2.09
N SER A 48 0.51 9.78 -2.06
CA SER A 48 -0.09 10.32 -3.29
C SER A 48 0.75 11.46 -3.84
N ILE A 49 0.81 11.53 -5.16
CA ILE A 49 1.46 12.64 -5.89
C ILE A 49 0.41 13.75 -6.04
N PRO A 50 0.61 14.95 -5.46
CA PRO A 50 -0.33 16.07 -5.57
C PRO A 50 -0.44 16.63 -6.99
N GLY A 51 -1.50 17.40 -7.27
CA GLY A 51 -1.64 18.17 -8.52
C GLY A 51 -1.69 17.32 -9.80
N THR A 52 -2.04 16.05 -9.69
CA THR A 52 -1.99 15.11 -10.82
C THR A 52 -3.36 14.76 -11.40
N ARG A 53 -4.39 15.46 -10.97
CA ARG A 53 -5.76 15.29 -11.48
C ARG A 53 -6.01 16.25 -12.61
N MET A 54 -5.80 15.80 -13.83
CA MET A 54 -6.12 16.57 -15.03
C MET A 54 -7.26 15.91 -15.80
N VAL A 55 -8.20 16.71 -16.27
CA VAL A 55 -9.16 16.30 -17.27
C VAL A 55 -8.68 16.79 -18.62
N LEU A 56 -8.10 15.91 -19.41
CA LEU A 56 -7.77 16.20 -20.80
C LEU A 56 -9.06 16.22 -21.63
N GLU A 57 -9.19 17.19 -22.52
CA GLU A 57 -10.37 17.30 -23.37
C GLU A 57 -10.57 16.02 -24.19
N GLY A 58 -11.79 15.47 -24.14
CA GLY A 58 -12.14 14.23 -24.84
C GLY A 58 -11.66 12.94 -24.17
N GLN A 59 -11.02 13.01 -23.00
CA GLN A 59 -10.62 11.85 -22.21
C GLN A 59 -11.37 11.81 -20.87
N ALA A 60 -11.54 10.60 -20.35
CA ALA A 60 -11.99 10.42 -18.98
C ALA A 60 -10.89 10.93 -18.01
N GLU A 61 -11.30 11.47 -16.85
CA GLU A 61 -10.36 11.80 -15.79
C GLU A 61 -9.52 10.57 -15.44
N SER A 62 -8.21 10.68 -15.59
CA SER A 62 -7.28 9.61 -15.27
C SER A 62 -6.12 10.16 -14.46
N ALA A 63 -5.82 9.50 -13.37
CA ALA A 63 -4.64 9.75 -12.56
C ALA A 63 -3.76 8.48 -12.46
N ALA A 64 -3.85 7.60 -13.46
CA ALA A 64 -2.98 6.42 -13.58
C ALA A 64 -1.72 6.75 -14.39
N PHE A 65 -0.73 5.89 -14.30
CA PHE A 65 0.40 5.94 -15.20
C PHE A 65 0.06 5.26 -16.56
N PRO A 66 0.47 5.83 -17.70
CA PRO A 66 1.23 7.08 -17.88
C PRO A 66 0.48 8.32 -17.37
N LEU A 67 1.15 9.14 -16.57
CA LEU A 67 0.59 10.29 -15.89
C LEU A 67 0.90 11.57 -16.66
N THR A 68 -0.12 12.27 -17.13
CA THR A 68 0.04 13.59 -17.77
C THR A 68 -0.24 14.69 -16.75
N VAL A 69 0.66 15.65 -16.62
CA VAL A 69 0.53 16.80 -15.73
C VAL A 69 0.81 18.10 -16.45
N ALA A 70 0.21 19.21 -16.01
CA ALA A 70 0.59 20.54 -16.46
C ALA A 70 2.01 20.86 -15.96
N THR A 71 2.84 21.46 -16.82
CA THR A 71 4.22 21.85 -16.48
C THR A 71 4.35 23.31 -16.04
N SER A 72 3.27 24.07 -16.11
CA SER A 72 3.18 25.46 -15.66
C SER A 72 1.79 25.79 -15.13
N ALA A 73 1.70 26.77 -14.23
CA ALA A 73 0.43 27.27 -13.76
C ALA A 73 -0.37 27.95 -14.92
N ALA A 74 -1.70 27.92 -14.83
CA ALA A 74 -2.54 28.65 -15.76
C ALA A 74 -2.28 30.15 -15.64
N PRO A 75 -2.27 30.91 -16.75
CA PRO A 75 -2.07 32.34 -16.71
C PRO A 75 -3.09 33.03 -15.79
N GLY A 76 -2.61 33.84 -14.85
CA GLY A 76 -3.44 34.60 -13.91
C GLY A 76 -4.07 33.80 -12.77
N ALA A 77 -3.81 32.49 -12.65
CA ALA A 77 -4.32 31.69 -11.57
C ALA A 77 -3.55 31.96 -10.27
N PHE A 78 -4.25 32.38 -9.21
CA PHE A 78 -3.67 32.45 -7.85
C PHE A 78 -3.45 31.04 -7.27
N TYR A 79 -4.33 30.12 -7.60
CA TYR A 79 -4.26 28.70 -7.23
C TYR A 79 -4.67 27.85 -8.42
N ASP A 80 -3.85 26.90 -8.78
CA ASP A 80 -4.10 25.99 -9.89
C ASP A 80 -4.09 24.54 -9.37
N ARG A 81 -5.25 23.92 -9.38
CA ARG A 81 -5.40 22.51 -8.93
C ARG A 81 -4.73 21.50 -9.84
N ASP A 82 -4.50 21.88 -11.08
CA ASP A 82 -3.97 21.02 -12.12
C ASP A 82 -2.44 21.12 -12.23
N TYR A 83 -1.83 22.01 -11.44
CA TYR A 83 -0.40 22.22 -11.41
C TYR A 83 0.12 22.26 -9.97
N ASP A 84 1.06 21.39 -9.68
CA ASP A 84 1.84 21.41 -8.46
C ASP A 84 3.34 21.38 -8.80
N LYS A 85 4.02 22.47 -8.50
CA LYS A 85 5.43 22.63 -8.84
C LYS A 85 6.29 21.56 -8.21
N SER A 86 6.05 21.19 -6.95
CA SER A 86 6.85 20.20 -6.23
C SER A 86 6.70 18.80 -6.83
N SER A 87 5.50 18.48 -7.30
CA SER A 87 5.23 17.20 -8.00
C SER A 87 5.95 17.14 -9.34
N VAL A 88 5.94 18.23 -10.12
CA VAL A 88 6.66 18.28 -11.40
C VAL A 88 8.16 18.14 -11.17
N GLU A 89 8.74 18.87 -10.21
CA GLU A 89 10.17 18.78 -9.86
C GLU A 89 10.56 17.35 -9.40
N MET A 90 9.71 16.71 -8.62
CA MET A 90 9.93 15.33 -8.18
C MET A 90 9.85 14.34 -9.34
N LEU A 91 8.87 14.48 -10.24
CA LEU A 91 8.74 13.63 -11.43
C LEU A 91 9.91 13.82 -12.40
N ASP A 92 10.40 15.06 -12.54
CA ASP A 92 11.59 15.38 -13.34
C ASP A 92 12.87 14.79 -12.72
N ALA A 93 13.03 14.85 -11.40
CA ALA A 93 14.12 14.20 -10.71
C ALA A 93 14.10 12.68 -10.90
N ALA A 94 12.91 12.08 -10.85
CA ALA A 94 12.74 10.65 -11.13
C ALA A 94 13.08 10.29 -12.59
N THR A 95 12.77 11.18 -13.54
CA THR A 95 13.15 11.01 -14.93
C THR A 95 14.68 11.07 -15.11
N ASN A 96 15.31 12.06 -14.50
CA ASN A 96 16.76 12.22 -14.54
C ASN A 96 17.52 11.02 -13.91
N SER A 97 16.87 10.32 -12.97
CA SER A 97 17.39 9.10 -12.34
C SER A 97 17.04 7.82 -13.11
N GLY A 98 16.36 7.93 -14.26
CA GLY A 98 15.99 6.78 -15.09
C GLY A 98 14.82 5.94 -14.54
N LEU A 99 14.11 6.43 -13.53
CA LEU A 99 12.92 5.75 -12.97
C LEU A 99 11.66 6.03 -13.79
N LEU A 100 11.57 7.18 -14.43
CA LEU A 100 10.49 7.56 -15.33
C LEU A 100 11.05 7.91 -16.71
N THR A 101 10.22 7.80 -17.72
CA THR A 101 10.38 8.49 -18.99
C THR A 101 9.47 9.71 -19.01
N ARG A 102 9.86 10.77 -19.73
CA ARG A 102 9.09 12.00 -19.89
C ARG A 102 8.90 12.32 -21.37
N THR A 103 7.68 12.68 -21.73
CA THR A 103 7.33 13.15 -23.09
C THR A 103 6.62 14.50 -22.97
N GLU A 104 7.16 15.52 -23.62
CA GLU A 104 6.54 16.85 -23.69
C GLU A 104 5.31 16.80 -24.60
N GLY A 105 4.34 17.66 -24.26
CA GLY A 105 3.12 17.81 -25.04
C GLY A 105 2.41 19.14 -24.77
N GLU A 106 1.34 19.33 -25.48
CA GLU A 106 0.38 20.41 -25.22
C GLU A 106 -1.03 19.85 -25.33
N HIS A 107 -1.78 19.95 -24.24
CA HIS A 107 -3.14 19.43 -24.19
C HIS A 107 -4.14 20.50 -23.80
N ALA A 108 -5.36 20.38 -24.30
CA ALA A 108 -6.48 21.14 -23.81
C ALA A 108 -6.93 20.57 -22.47
N VAL A 109 -6.74 21.34 -21.41
CA VAL A 109 -7.05 20.96 -20.03
C VAL A 109 -8.30 21.70 -19.58
N ARG A 110 -9.30 20.95 -19.14
CA ARG A 110 -10.49 21.55 -18.52
C ARG A 110 -10.29 21.58 -17.01
N PRO A 111 -10.47 22.77 -16.38
CA PRO A 111 -10.41 22.84 -14.92
C PRO A 111 -11.42 21.89 -14.27
N LEU A 112 -10.99 21.17 -13.24
CA LEU A 112 -11.82 20.22 -12.52
C LEU A 112 -13.06 20.92 -11.94
N ASN A 113 -14.26 20.33 -12.13
CA ASN A 113 -15.53 20.87 -11.65
C ASN A 113 -15.87 22.27 -12.19
N SER A 114 -15.40 22.62 -13.37
CA SER A 114 -15.64 23.91 -14.01
C SER A 114 -16.41 23.74 -15.33
N SER A 115 -17.34 24.65 -15.59
CA SER A 115 -17.96 24.84 -16.91
C SER A 115 -17.11 25.70 -17.86
N ALA A 116 -15.94 26.16 -17.41
CA ALA A 116 -15.04 26.94 -18.22
C ALA A 116 -14.52 26.15 -19.43
N ALA A 117 -14.22 26.84 -20.51
CA ALA A 117 -13.62 26.25 -21.70
C ALA A 117 -12.25 25.63 -21.33
N ALA A 118 -11.92 24.53 -22.00
CA ALA A 118 -10.60 23.93 -21.87
C ALA A 118 -9.52 24.91 -22.39
N LEU A 119 -8.42 25.01 -21.66
CA LEU A 119 -7.27 25.84 -22.03
C LEU A 119 -6.13 24.97 -22.52
N ARG A 120 -5.53 25.33 -23.65
CA ARG A 120 -4.29 24.67 -24.11
C ARG A 120 -3.15 25.03 -23.16
N ARG A 121 -2.45 24.00 -22.67
CA ARG A 121 -1.38 24.17 -21.70
C ARG A 121 -0.21 23.25 -22.04
N PRO A 122 1.03 23.67 -21.74
CA PRO A 122 2.17 22.81 -21.76
C PRO A 122 1.96 21.68 -20.75
N THR A 123 2.24 20.45 -21.16
CA THR A 123 2.10 19.26 -20.34
C THR A 123 3.31 18.36 -20.50
N ALA A 124 3.53 17.49 -19.54
CA ALA A 124 4.46 16.37 -19.67
C ALA A 124 3.75 15.08 -19.27
N THR A 125 4.01 14.02 -20.02
CA THR A 125 3.53 12.67 -19.72
C THR A 125 4.69 11.86 -19.19
N TYR A 126 4.51 11.30 -17.99
CA TYR A 126 5.49 10.48 -17.29
C TYR A 126 5.03 9.03 -17.28
N ALA A 127 5.92 8.10 -17.64
CA ALA A 127 5.67 6.66 -17.59
C ALA A 127 6.78 5.93 -16.82
N PRO A 128 6.46 5.01 -15.90
CA PRO A 128 7.47 4.25 -15.20
C PRO A 128 8.32 3.42 -16.18
N THR A 129 9.64 3.48 -16.00
CA THR A 129 10.55 2.51 -16.62
C THR A 129 10.44 1.17 -15.91
N LYS A 130 11.13 0.14 -16.40
CA LYS A 130 11.22 -1.14 -15.71
C LYS A 130 11.77 -0.98 -14.28
N ALA A 131 12.74 -0.10 -14.08
CA ALA A 131 13.31 0.19 -12.75
C ALA A 131 12.33 0.99 -11.87
N GLY A 132 11.58 1.92 -12.47
CA GLY A 132 10.63 2.77 -11.76
C GLY A 132 9.33 2.07 -11.35
N ALA A 133 8.96 0.98 -12.02
CA ALA A 133 7.69 0.28 -11.76
C ALA A 133 7.53 -0.22 -10.31
N ALA A 134 8.64 -0.39 -9.57
CA ALA A 134 8.59 -0.74 -8.14
C ALA A 134 8.20 0.44 -7.23
N TYR A 135 8.35 1.67 -7.69
CA TYR A 135 8.19 2.88 -6.89
C TYR A 135 7.02 3.76 -7.30
N PHE A 136 6.54 3.62 -8.53
CA PHE A 136 5.45 4.42 -9.09
C PHE A 136 4.28 3.52 -9.46
N ARG A 137 3.12 3.80 -8.88
CA ARG A 137 1.90 3.01 -9.10
C ARG A 137 0.65 3.89 -9.06
N ALA A 138 -0.48 3.34 -9.46
CA ALA A 138 -1.79 3.93 -9.20
C ALA A 138 -2.57 3.01 -8.28
N VAL A 139 -3.28 3.61 -7.31
CA VAL A 139 -4.11 2.90 -6.34
C VAL A 139 -5.54 3.39 -6.46
N GLU A 140 -6.47 2.46 -6.62
CA GLU A 140 -7.90 2.77 -6.63
C GLU A 140 -8.35 3.27 -5.27
N ARG A 141 -8.90 4.47 -5.21
CA ARG A 141 -9.47 5.04 -4.00
C ARG A 141 -10.88 5.57 -4.25
N LYS A 142 -11.72 5.45 -3.23
CA LYS A 142 -13.06 6.02 -3.28
C LYS A 142 -12.97 7.54 -3.17
N THR A 143 -13.53 8.23 -4.14
CA THR A 143 -13.64 9.70 -4.10
C THR A 143 -14.73 10.13 -3.13
N TYR A 144 -14.79 11.44 -2.81
CA TYR A 144 -15.85 12.01 -1.99
C TYR A 144 -17.25 11.78 -2.60
N GLY A 145 -17.36 11.72 -3.93
CA GLY A 145 -18.59 11.40 -4.67
C GLY A 145 -18.93 9.89 -4.72
N GLY A 146 -18.14 9.03 -4.09
CA GLY A 146 -18.39 7.59 -4.00
C GLY A 146 -17.83 6.76 -5.16
N SER A 147 -17.36 7.37 -6.24
CA SER A 147 -16.74 6.69 -7.37
C SER A 147 -15.33 6.19 -7.02
N MET A 148 -14.94 5.05 -7.56
CA MET A 148 -13.54 4.57 -7.49
C MET A 148 -12.73 5.25 -8.58
N MET A 149 -11.57 5.75 -8.21
CA MET A 149 -10.64 6.40 -9.16
C MET A 149 -9.20 6.01 -8.83
N PRO A 150 -8.34 5.87 -9.85
CA PRO A 150 -6.92 5.69 -9.64
C PRO A 150 -6.27 6.98 -9.09
N PHE A 151 -5.37 6.82 -8.12
CA PHE A 151 -4.54 7.89 -7.59
C PHE A 151 -3.07 7.49 -7.77
N PRO A 152 -2.25 8.34 -8.41
CA PRO A 152 -0.84 8.08 -8.58
C PRO A 152 -0.13 8.21 -7.24
N GLU A 153 0.73 7.25 -6.96
CA GLU A 153 1.55 7.21 -5.75
C GLU A 153 3.02 7.03 -6.10
N ILE A 154 3.86 7.63 -5.26
CA ILE A 154 5.28 7.35 -5.18
C ILE A 154 5.56 6.62 -3.86
N CYS A 155 6.32 5.54 -3.93
CA CYS A 155 6.76 4.78 -2.77
C CYS A 155 8.24 5.08 -2.50
N GLY A 156 8.54 5.71 -1.37
CA GLY A 156 9.91 6.03 -0.96
C GLY A 156 10.73 4.80 -0.58
N ALA A 157 10.06 3.70 -0.24
CA ALA A 157 10.66 2.39 0.06
C ALA A 157 9.56 1.32 0.01
N ARG A 158 9.94 0.05 -0.04
CA ARG A 158 9.05 -1.07 0.22
C ARG A 158 8.97 -1.31 1.72
N GLY A 159 7.78 -1.37 2.28
CA GLY A 159 7.60 -1.70 3.69
C GLY A 159 7.81 -3.20 3.95
N GLU A 160 8.49 -3.52 5.03
CA GLU A 160 8.72 -4.88 5.50
C GLU A 160 8.26 -5.02 6.95
N LEU A 161 7.34 -5.95 7.21
CA LEU A 161 6.89 -6.30 8.55
C LEU A 161 7.99 -7.12 9.25
N THR A 162 8.58 -6.57 10.30
CA THR A 162 9.64 -7.24 11.04
C THR A 162 9.08 -8.12 12.15
N ASP A 163 8.07 -7.66 12.88
CA ASP A 163 7.55 -8.36 14.05
C ASP A 163 6.09 -7.99 14.37
N VAL A 164 5.32 -8.94 14.90
CA VAL A 164 4.07 -8.71 15.61
C VAL A 164 4.40 -8.75 17.10
N VAL A 165 4.52 -7.58 17.72
CA VAL A 165 5.07 -7.43 19.08
C VAL A 165 4.12 -7.98 20.14
N ARG A 166 2.83 -7.64 20.03
CA ARG A 166 1.79 -8.04 20.97
C ARG A 166 0.40 -7.75 20.40
N TRP A 167 -0.59 -8.35 20.99
CA TRP A 167 -2.01 -8.05 20.74
C TRP A 167 -2.84 -8.19 22.01
N SER A 168 -3.98 -7.51 22.04
CA SER A 168 -4.96 -7.69 23.11
C SER A 168 -5.78 -8.96 22.88
N GLU A 169 -6.30 -9.55 23.94
CA GLU A 169 -7.34 -10.55 23.81
C GLU A 169 -8.51 -9.98 22.98
N PRO A 170 -9.03 -10.77 22.01
CA PRO A 170 -10.15 -10.32 21.20
C PRO A 170 -11.39 -10.07 22.04
N ALA A 171 -11.94 -8.87 21.95
CA ALA A 171 -13.19 -8.47 22.62
C ALA A 171 -14.30 -8.19 21.59
N ASP A 172 -15.54 -8.36 22.00
CA ASP A 172 -16.68 -8.01 21.16
C ASP A 172 -16.93 -6.49 21.21
N PHE A 173 -16.93 -5.88 20.05
CA PHE A 173 -17.23 -4.47 19.87
C PHE A 173 -18.22 -4.29 18.72
N GLY A 174 -19.46 -3.87 19.03
CA GLY A 174 -20.52 -3.69 18.04
C GLY A 174 -20.85 -4.96 17.24
N GLY A 175 -20.84 -6.13 17.87
CA GLY A 175 -21.10 -7.43 17.23
C GLY A 175 -19.94 -7.97 16.38
N ARG A 176 -18.75 -7.37 16.48
CA ARG A 176 -17.53 -7.82 15.82
C ARG A 176 -16.44 -8.09 16.84
N ARG A 177 -15.65 -9.14 16.61
CA ARG A 177 -14.47 -9.42 17.43
C ARG A 177 -13.32 -8.52 16.99
N VAL A 178 -12.78 -7.74 17.92
CA VAL A 178 -11.71 -6.75 17.67
C VAL A 178 -10.52 -7.04 18.59
N SER A 179 -9.31 -6.89 18.07
CA SER A 179 -8.05 -6.94 18.82
C SER A 179 -7.18 -5.74 18.47
N GLN A 180 -6.47 -5.17 19.45
CA GLN A 180 -5.43 -4.16 19.21
C GLN A 180 -4.11 -4.87 18.97
N VAL A 181 -3.53 -4.68 17.79
CA VAL A 181 -2.29 -5.37 17.40
C VAL A 181 -1.18 -4.33 17.26
N THR A 182 -0.08 -4.54 17.99
CA THR A 182 1.14 -3.74 17.91
C THR A 182 2.17 -4.51 17.09
N TYR A 183 2.74 -3.86 16.09
CA TYR A 183 3.71 -4.44 15.18
C TYR A 183 4.85 -3.48 14.89
N ARG A 184 5.99 -4.06 14.45
CA ARG A 184 7.15 -3.31 13.97
C ARG A 184 7.34 -3.52 12.48
N TYR A 185 7.76 -2.46 11.81
CA TYR A 185 8.05 -2.46 10.40
C TYR A 185 9.14 -1.46 10.06
N LYS A 186 9.79 -1.65 8.93
CA LYS A 186 10.83 -0.75 8.39
C LYS A 186 10.67 -0.62 6.89
N GLY A 187 11.28 0.40 6.30
CA GLY A 187 11.45 0.47 4.84
C GLY A 187 12.71 -0.28 4.41
N VAL A 188 12.57 -1.03 3.33
CA VAL A 188 13.68 -1.68 2.62
C VAL A 188 13.66 -1.22 1.16
N ASP A 189 14.77 -1.40 0.46
CA ASP A 189 14.89 -1.00 -0.93
C ASP A 189 14.47 0.48 -1.15
N PRO A 190 15.12 1.45 -0.49
CA PRO A 190 14.76 2.85 -0.63
C PRO A 190 14.84 3.28 -2.10
N ILE A 191 13.95 4.21 -2.48
CA ILE A 191 13.95 4.77 -3.84
C ILE A 191 15.31 5.41 -4.13
N PRO A 192 15.88 5.21 -5.33
CA PRO A 192 17.20 5.78 -5.70
C PRO A 192 17.30 7.31 -5.61
N LEU A 193 16.16 8.01 -5.48
CA LEU A 193 16.10 9.47 -5.25
C LEU A 193 16.33 9.87 -3.80
N ALA A 194 16.22 8.94 -2.86
CA ALA A 194 16.39 9.24 -1.45
C ALA A 194 17.83 9.62 -1.13
N THR A 195 17.99 10.67 -0.36
CA THR A 195 19.28 11.01 0.24
C THR A 195 19.70 9.92 1.22
N PRO A 196 21.01 9.79 1.56
CA PRO A 196 21.47 8.84 2.57
C PRO A 196 20.73 9.00 3.92
N ALA A 197 20.39 10.23 4.32
CA ALA A 197 19.66 10.50 5.56
C ALA A 197 18.21 9.99 5.48
N GLU A 198 17.51 10.22 4.38
CA GLU A 198 16.14 9.71 4.16
C GLU A 198 16.13 8.18 4.10
N ALA A 199 17.09 7.57 3.38
CA ALA A 199 17.25 6.12 3.33
C ALA A 199 17.48 5.52 4.71
N ALA A 200 18.30 6.15 5.55
CA ALA A 200 18.52 5.74 6.94
C ALA A 200 17.22 5.85 7.75
N THR A 201 16.48 6.97 7.62
CA THR A 201 15.22 7.20 8.35
C THR A 201 14.13 6.19 7.99
N VAL A 202 14.01 5.76 6.73
CA VAL A 202 13.03 4.74 6.36
C VAL A 202 13.45 3.33 6.80
N ALA A 203 14.76 3.08 6.93
CA ALA A 203 15.30 1.81 7.41
C ALA A 203 15.18 1.63 8.92
N GLU A 204 14.94 2.70 9.68
CA GLU A 204 14.70 2.63 11.12
C GLU A 204 13.40 1.87 11.42
N PRO A 205 13.43 0.89 12.36
CA PRO A 205 12.23 0.19 12.78
C PRO A 205 11.21 1.15 13.41
N LYS A 206 9.99 1.12 12.92
CA LYS A 206 8.85 1.88 13.44
C LYS A 206 7.88 0.94 14.11
N GLU A 207 7.27 1.38 15.22
CA GLU A 207 6.24 0.62 15.92
C GLU A 207 4.88 1.30 15.74
N ARG A 208 3.85 0.51 15.49
CA ARG A 208 2.48 0.99 15.31
C ARG A 208 1.49 0.03 15.94
N THR A 209 0.41 0.59 16.49
CA THR A 209 -0.75 -0.18 16.96
C THR A 209 -1.96 0.13 16.09
N VAL A 210 -2.67 -0.91 15.67
CA VAL A 210 -3.89 -0.79 14.87
C VAL A 210 -4.99 -1.69 15.42
N PRO A 211 -6.26 -1.27 15.33
CA PRO A 211 -7.38 -2.15 15.58
C PRO A 211 -7.54 -3.11 14.41
N MET A 212 -7.70 -4.39 14.72
CA MET A 212 -7.99 -5.44 13.75
C MET A 212 -9.33 -6.08 14.07
N VAL A 213 -10.10 -6.38 13.06
CA VAL A 213 -11.42 -7.03 13.16
C VAL A 213 -11.36 -8.41 12.55
N LEU A 214 -12.02 -9.37 13.21
CA LEU A 214 -12.20 -10.71 12.68
C LEU A 214 -13.41 -10.74 11.74
N GLU A 215 -13.17 -11.05 10.47
CA GLU A 215 -14.18 -11.28 9.43
C GLU A 215 -14.30 -12.76 9.07
N SER A 216 -15.13 -13.10 8.09
CA SER A 216 -15.38 -14.49 7.68
C SER A 216 -14.12 -15.19 7.16
N ASP A 217 -13.19 -14.46 6.55
CA ASP A 217 -11.97 -14.94 5.91
C ASP A 217 -10.69 -14.67 6.73
N GLY A 218 -10.82 -14.16 7.95
CA GLY A 218 -9.71 -13.91 8.87
C GLY A 218 -9.66 -12.49 9.42
N TRP A 219 -8.51 -12.16 9.98
CA TRP A 219 -8.26 -10.83 10.56
C TRP A 219 -8.01 -9.79 9.47
N ARG A 220 -8.57 -8.58 9.66
CA ARG A 220 -8.32 -7.41 8.79
C ARG A 220 -8.10 -6.16 9.64
N VAL A 221 -7.27 -5.26 9.15
CA VAL A 221 -7.13 -3.93 9.77
C VAL A 221 -8.41 -3.14 9.56
N LEU A 222 -8.93 -2.55 10.64
CA LEU A 222 -10.13 -1.70 10.56
C LEU A 222 -9.75 -0.41 9.80
N PRO A 223 -10.43 -0.08 8.70
CA PRO A 223 -10.20 1.18 8.00
C PRO A 223 -10.55 2.36 8.94
N ARG A 224 -9.75 3.41 8.86
CA ARG A 224 -9.98 4.67 9.59
C ARG A 224 -11.03 5.53 8.94
#